data_05c052fbf0673ef79d7c6858a5247f38
#
_entry.id   05c052fbf0673ef79d7c6858a5247f38
#
_cell.length_a   1.000
_cell.length_b   1.000
_cell.length_c   1.000
_cell.angle_alpha   90.00
_cell.angle_beta   90.00
_cell.angle_gamma   90.00
#
_symmetry.space_group_name_H-M   'P 1'
#
loop_
_entity.id
_entity.type
_entity.pdbx_description
1 polymer ?
#
loop_
_entity_poly.entity_id
_entity_poly.type
_entity_poly.pdbx_seq_one_letter_code
_entity_poly.pdbx_strand_id
1 'polypeptide(L)'
;MIVLDNSVLSALRRLNKLDILAQMFGEVAIPDAVKAEFLRKWAREDLPAWVIVLHAPTELVEEAKELKIGRGEAEAIALSKHLNCPLAVDDEKAREKAKALGVPIIGTVGILRLAYETCPIETKDELKKLLDKLSQDLHIEKWLIDWALKTEKQRT
;
A
#
# COMPACT_ATOMS: atom_id res chain seq x y z
N MET A 1 0.34 -8.77 -8.91
CA MET A 1 -0.40 -7.50 -8.90
C MET A 1 -0.75 -7.10 -7.47
N ILE A 2 -0.79 -5.82 -7.20
CA ILE A 2 -1.22 -5.25 -5.92
C ILE A 2 -2.10 -4.02 -6.18
N VAL A 3 -3.10 -3.79 -5.32
CA VAL A 3 -3.91 -2.59 -5.31
C VAL A 3 -3.46 -1.72 -4.15
N LEU A 4 -3.35 -0.41 -4.35
CA LEU A 4 -2.92 0.54 -3.32
C LEU A 4 -4.07 1.44 -2.88
N ASP A 5 -4.17 1.65 -1.58
CA ASP A 5 -4.89 2.78 -1.02
C ASP A 5 -3.98 4.02 -1.04
N ASN A 6 -4.60 5.20 -0.99
CA ASN A 6 -3.85 6.46 -1.08
C ASN A 6 -2.85 6.66 0.07
N SER A 7 -3.13 6.16 1.26
CA SER A 7 -2.20 6.29 2.40
C SER A 7 -0.85 5.65 2.09
N VAL A 8 -0.85 4.44 1.53
CA VAL A 8 0.37 3.72 1.18
C VAL A 8 1.06 4.37 -0.02
N LEU A 9 0.28 4.73 -1.05
CA LEU A 9 0.80 5.41 -2.24
C LEU A 9 1.52 6.71 -1.86
N SER A 10 0.90 7.53 -1.01
CA SER A 10 1.48 8.79 -0.54
C SER A 10 2.70 8.59 0.35
N ALA A 11 2.66 7.60 1.24
CA ALA A 11 3.79 7.30 2.13
C ALA A 11 5.03 6.90 1.33
N LEU A 12 4.89 6.03 0.36
CA LEU A 12 6.00 5.61 -0.50
C LEU A 12 6.47 6.72 -1.42
N ARG A 13 5.56 7.61 -1.87
CA ARG A 13 5.94 8.81 -2.62
C ARG A 13 6.84 9.72 -1.78
N ARG A 14 6.49 9.96 -0.51
CA ARG A 14 7.31 10.77 0.41
C ARG A 14 8.69 10.17 0.63
N LEU A 15 8.79 8.85 0.70
CA LEU A 15 10.05 8.14 0.87
C LEU A 15 10.86 8.07 -0.44
N ASN A 16 10.30 8.52 -1.55
CA ASN A 16 10.88 8.37 -2.88
C ASN A 16 11.18 6.91 -3.22
N LYS A 17 10.24 6.01 -2.87
CA LYS A 17 10.38 4.56 -3.00
C LYS A 17 9.19 3.90 -3.72
N LEU A 18 8.44 4.65 -4.53
CA LEU A 18 7.34 4.07 -5.30
C LEU A 18 7.81 2.97 -6.27
N ASP A 19 9.01 3.13 -6.80
CA ASP A 19 9.59 2.17 -7.76
C ASP A 19 9.73 0.75 -7.23
N ILE A 20 9.88 0.58 -5.91
CA ILE A 20 9.98 -0.76 -5.33
C ILE A 20 8.71 -1.58 -5.54
N LEU A 21 7.56 -0.92 -5.67
CA LEU A 21 6.28 -1.61 -5.89
C LEU A 21 6.27 -2.35 -7.23
N ALA A 22 6.73 -1.70 -8.29
CA ALA A 22 6.82 -2.32 -9.59
C ALA A 22 7.80 -3.50 -9.60
N GLN A 23 8.92 -3.35 -8.90
CA GLN A 23 9.93 -4.40 -8.78
C GLN A 23 9.41 -5.62 -8.01
N MET A 24 8.63 -5.40 -6.95
CA MET A 24 8.15 -6.46 -6.07
C MET A 24 6.90 -7.16 -6.57
N PHE A 25 5.96 -6.39 -7.11
CA PHE A 25 4.61 -6.89 -7.41
C PHE A 25 4.28 -6.93 -8.89
N GLY A 26 5.14 -6.39 -9.75
CA GLY A 26 4.91 -6.28 -11.18
C GLY A 26 3.87 -5.22 -11.48
N GLU A 27 2.59 -5.60 -11.55
CA GLU A 27 1.51 -4.65 -11.84
C GLU A 27 0.99 -4.01 -10.56
N VAL A 28 0.82 -2.69 -10.61
CA VAL A 28 0.33 -1.88 -9.50
C VAL A 28 -0.89 -1.10 -9.98
N ALA A 29 -2.02 -1.30 -9.29
CA ALA A 29 -3.29 -0.69 -9.68
C ALA A 29 -3.87 0.18 -8.56
N ILE A 30 -4.59 1.21 -8.94
CA ILE A 30 -5.38 2.04 -8.04
C ILE A 30 -6.77 2.28 -8.63
N PRO A 31 -7.80 2.41 -7.80
CA PRO A 31 -9.12 2.80 -8.29
C PRO A 31 -9.20 4.33 -8.52
N ASP A 32 -10.25 4.77 -9.21
CA ASP A 32 -10.46 6.19 -9.52
C ASP A 32 -10.46 7.10 -8.30
N ALA A 33 -11.10 6.69 -7.21
CA ALA A 33 -11.17 7.50 -6.00
C ALA A 33 -9.79 7.70 -5.37
N VAL A 34 -8.92 6.69 -5.42
CA VAL A 34 -7.55 6.80 -4.92
C VAL A 34 -6.73 7.75 -5.80
N LYS A 35 -6.87 7.67 -7.12
CA LYS A 35 -6.24 8.62 -8.03
C LYS A 35 -6.67 10.05 -7.71
N ALA A 36 -7.96 10.28 -7.51
CA ALA A 36 -8.48 11.61 -7.19
C ALA A 36 -7.92 12.13 -5.86
N GLU A 37 -7.84 11.30 -4.83
CA GLU A 37 -7.25 11.68 -3.54
C GLU A 37 -5.77 12.01 -3.67
N PHE A 38 -5.03 11.20 -4.42
CA PHE A 38 -3.60 11.42 -4.65
C PHE A 38 -3.37 12.78 -5.34
N LEU A 39 -4.14 13.07 -6.38
CA LEU A 39 -3.98 14.31 -7.15
C LEU A 39 -4.44 15.57 -6.44
N ARG A 40 -5.18 15.46 -5.33
CA ARG A 40 -5.47 16.62 -4.46
C ARG A 40 -4.24 17.09 -3.70
N LYS A 41 -3.30 16.20 -3.43
CA LYS A 41 -2.11 16.49 -2.64
C LYS A 41 -0.84 16.60 -3.49
N TRP A 42 -0.75 15.79 -4.53
CA TRP A 42 0.44 15.65 -5.35
C TRP A 42 0.17 16.10 -6.78
N ALA A 43 1.22 16.47 -7.50
CA ALA A 43 1.09 16.81 -8.92
C ALA A 43 0.88 15.53 -9.76
N ARG A 44 0.31 15.68 -10.95
CA ARG A 44 0.03 14.55 -11.84
C ARG A 44 1.30 13.78 -12.21
N GLU A 45 2.41 14.46 -12.39
CA GLU A 45 3.70 13.86 -12.72
C GLU A 45 4.31 13.07 -11.56
N ASP A 46 3.79 13.24 -10.33
CA ASP A 46 4.21 12.44 -9.18
C ASP A 46 3.62 11.03 -9.20
N LEU A 47 2.57 10.79 -10.01
CA LEU A 47 2.00 9.47 -10.20
C LEU A 47 2.74 8.78 -11.35
N PRO A 48 3.48 7.69 -11.06
CA PRO A 48 4.23 7.01 -12.12
C PRO A 48 3.34 6.49 -13.25
N ALA A 49 3.84 6.57 -14.48
CA ALA A 49 3.10 6.11 -15.65
C ALA A 49 2.78 4.60 -15.61
N TRP A 50 3.54 3.82 -14.85
CA TRP A 50 3.31 2.38 -14.70
C TRP A 50 2.22 2.03 -13.69
N VAL A 51 1.68 3.00 -12.95
CA VAL A 51 0.52 2.76 -12.09
C VAL A 51 -0.73 2.74 -12.97
N ILE A 52 -1.49 1.63 -12.88
CA ILE A 52 -2.68 1.42 -13.70
C ILE A 52 -3.91 1.88 -12.92
N VAL A 53 -4.76 2.69 -13.54
CA VAL A 53 -6.03 3.09 -12.95
C VAL A 53 -7.12 2.14 -13.47
N LEU A 54 -7.79 1.44 -12.57
CA LEU A 54 -8.83 0.47 -12.92
C LEU A 54 -10.14 0.78 -12.19
N HIS A 55 -11.26 0.46 -12.83
CA HIS A 55 -12.58 0.60 -12.23
C HIS A 55 -12.97 -0.67 -11.48
N ALA A 56 -13.43 -0.54 -10.24
CA ALA A 56 -14.02 -1.65 -9.53
C ALA A 56 -15.48 -1.85 -9.97
N PRO A 57 -15.97 -3.11 -10.00
CA PRO A 57 -17.39 -3.37 -10.30
C PRO A 57 -18.30 -2.65 -9.30
N THR A 58 -19.39 -2.06 -9.81
CA THR A 58 -20.32 -1.26 -9.01
C THR A 58 -20.87 -2.05 -7.82
N GLU A 59 -21.20 -3.32 -8.01
CA GLU A 59 -21.76 -4.16 -6.95
C GLU A 59 -20.80 -4.34 -5.79
N LEU A 60 -19.51 -4.50 -6.08
CA LEU A 60 -18.49 -4.65 -5.03
C LEU A 60 -18.19 -3.32 -4.33
N VAL A 61 -18.26 -2.20 -5.07
CA VAL A 61 -18.12 -0.86 -4.48
C VAL A 61 -19.27 -0.59 -3.51
N GLU A 62 -20.50 -0.92 -3.88
CA GLU A 62 -21.67 -0.75 -3.02
C GLU A 62 -21.57 -1.62 -1.75
N GLU A 63 -21.14 -2.88 -1.89
CA GLU A 63 -20.89 -3.76 -0.75
C GLU A 63 -19.84 -3.14 0.20
N ALA A 64 -18.76 -2.61 -0.35
CA ALA A 64 -17.70 -2.00 0.45
C ALA A 64 -18.12 -0.69 1.11
N LYS A 65 -18.99 0.11 0.47
CA LYS A 65 -19.52 1.36 1.06
C LYS A 65 -20.31 1.11 2.34
N GLU A 66 -21.00 -0.02 2.45
CA GLU A 66 -21.76 -0.37 3.66
C GLU A 66 -20.84 -0.53 4.87
N LEU A 67 -19.56 -0.70 4.66
CA LEU A 67 -18.58 -0.84 5.74
C LEU A 67 -18.25 0.48 6.45
N LYS A 68 -18.80 1.60 5.99
CA LYS A 68 -18.63 2.95 6.58
C LYS A 68 -17.16 3.38 6.68
N ILE A 69 -16.44 3.23 5.61
CA ILE A 69 -15.06 3.70 5.44
C ILE A 69 -15.01 4.73 4.31
N GLY A 70 -13.84 5.37 4.12
CA GLY A 70 -13.67 6.35 3.05
C GLY A 70 -13.91 5.76 1.66
N ARG A 71 -14.27 6.63 0.71
CA ARG A 71 -14.57 6.20 -0.67
C ARG A 71 -13.38 5.53 -1.34
N GLY A 72 -12.17 6.10 -1.17
CA GLY A 72 -10.95 5.52 -1.74
C GLY A 72 -10.68 4.13 -1.18
N GLU A 73 -10.83 3.97 0.13
CA GLU A 73 -10.66 2.68 0.79
C GLU A 73 -11.69 1.67 0.33
N ALA A 74 -12.96 2.08 0.21
CA ALA A 74 -14.03 1.20 -0.27
C ALA A 74 -13.78 0.73 -1.70
N GLU A 75 -13.41 1.63 -2.59
CA GLU A 75 -13.09 1.28 -3.99
C GLU A 75 -11.84 0.40 -4.07
N ALA A 76 -10.82 0.67 -3.24
CA ALA A 76 -9.60 -0.14 -3.23
C ALA A 76 -9.88 -1.58 -2.75
N ILE A 77 -10.69 -1.75 -1.72
CA ILE A 77 -11.11 -3.08 -1.24
C ILE A 77 -11.89 -3.80 -2.35
N ALA A 78 -12.85 -3.13 -2.97
CA ALA A 78 -13.65 -3.70 -4.05
C ALA A 78 -12.79 -4.12 -5.24
N LEU A 79 -11.84 -3.29 -5.63
CA LEU A 79 -10.94 -3.59 -6.73
C LEU A 79 -10.03 -4.79 -6.42
N SER A 80 -9.48 -4.85 -5.21
CA SER A 80 -8.65 -5.98 -4.77
C SER A 80 -9.43 -7.29 -4.77
N LYS A 81 -10.67 -7.25 -4.28
CA LYS A 81 -11.54 -8.42 -4.29
C LYS A 81 -11.84 -8.90 -5.70
N HIS A 82 -12.15 -7.96 -6.60
CA HIS A 82 -12.43 -8.26 -8.00
C HIS A 82 -11.22 -8.87 -8.71
N LEU A 83 -10.05 -8.32 -8.49
CA LEU A 83 -8.81 -8.77 -9.13
C LEU A 83 -8.16 -9.97 -8.42
N ASN A 84 -8.70 -10.35 -7.27
CA ASN A 84 -8.16 -11.43 -6.44
C ASN A 84 -6.67 -11.22 -6.13
N CYS A 85 -6.32 -10.02 -5.70
CA CYS A 85 -4.95 -9.65 -5.36
C CYS A 85 -4.89 -8.89 -4.03
N PRO A 86 -3.71 -8.78 -3.40
CA PRO A 86 -3.58 -8.09 -2.12
C PRO A 86 -3.83 -6.59 -2.24
N LEU A 87 -4.26 -6.01 -1.12
CA LEU A 87 -4.46 -4.58 -0.93
C LEU A 87 -3.39 -4.03 0.00
N ALA A 88 -2.72 -2.95 -0.43
CA ALA A 88 -1.83 -2.20 0.44
C ALA A 88 -2.62 -1.08 1.12
N VAL A 89 -2.76 -1.15 2.43
CA VAL A 89 -3.56 -0.22 3.23
C VAL A 89 -3.01 -0.13 4.65
N ASP A 90 -2.93 1.09 5.20
CA ASP A 90 -2.41 1.33 6.55
C ASP A 90 -3.52 1.55 7.58
N ASP A 91 -4.65 2.15 7.20
CA ASP A 91 -5.74 2.44 8.12
C ASP A 91 -6.27 1.15 8.76
N GLU A 92 -6.30 1.12 10.10
CA GLU A 92 -6.67 -0.08 10.84
C GLU A 92 -8.11 -0.53 10.56
N LYS A 93 -9.04 0.42 10.52
CA LYS A 93 -10.44 0.11 10.25
C LYS A 93 -10.63 -0.46 8.84
N ALA A 94 -9.97 0.13 7.84
CA ALA A 94 -10.02 -0.39 6.48
C ALA A 94 -9.38 -1.77 6.38
N ARG A 95 -8.29 -2.02 7.12
CA ARG A 95 -7.62 -3.33 7.19
C ARG A 95 -8.56 -4.40 7.74
N GLU A 96 -9.29 -4.09 8.82
CA GLU A 96 -10.26 -5.01 9.40
C GLU A 96 -11.38 -5.34 8.41
N LYS A 97 -11.90 -4.32 7.72
CA LYS A 97 -12.97 -4.49 6.73
C LYS A 97 -12.51 -5.33 5.53
N ALA A 98 -11.30 -5.09 5.04
CA ALA A 98 -10.72 -5.88 3.96
C ALA A 98 -10.58 -7.35 4.35
N LYS A 99 -10.08 -7.62 5.55
CA LYS A 99 -9.98 -8.99 6.08
C LYS A 99 -11.33 -9.67 6.16
N ALA A 100 -12.36 -8.97 6.63
CA ALA A 100 -13.72 -9.50 6.72
C ALA A 100 -14.26 -9.91 5.36
N LEU A 101 -13.83 -9.26 4.28
CA LEU A 101 -14.20 -9.59 2.90
C LEU A 101 -13.25 -10.59 2.22
N GLY A 102 -12.28 -11.12 2.98
CA GLY A 102 -11.34 -12.10 2.44
C GLY A 102 -10.23 -11.51 1.58
N VAL A 103 -9.97 -10.21 1.69
CA VAL A 103 -8.92 -9.53 0.93
C VAL A 103 -7.61 -9.56 1.73
N PRO A 104 -6.52 -10.14 1.18
CA PRO A 104 -5.21 -10.09 1.82
C PRO A 104 -4.70 -8.65 1.89
N ILE A 105 -4.08 -8.30 3.00
CA ILE A 105 -3.59 -6.93 3.23
C ILE A 105 -2.10 -6.88 3.57
N ILE A 106 -1.48 -5.74 3.22
CA ILE A 106 -0.12 -5.41 3.63
C ILE A 106 -0.06 -3.91 3.90
N GLY A 107 0.66 -3.49 4.94
CA GLY A 107 0.88 -2.07 5.23
C GLY A 107 2.20 -1.57 4.66
N THR A 108 2.45 -0.26 4.78
CA THR A 108 3.71 0.36 4.31
C THR A 108 4.93 -0.28 4.98
N VAL A 109 4.89 -0.48 6.30
CA VAL A 109 5.99 -1.13 7.03
C VAL A 109 6.23 -2.55 6.51
N GLY A 110 5.17 -3.31 6.26
CA GLY A 110 5.27 -4.65 5.69
C GLY A 110 5.88 -4.67 4.30
N ILE A 111 5.53 -3.67 3.46
CA ILE A 111 6.12 -3.52 2.12
C ILE A 111 7.63 -3.25 2.23
N LEU A 112 8.04 -2.34 3.11
CA LEU A 112 9.47 -2.05 3.31
C LEU A 112 10.25 -3.27 3.81
N ARG A 113 9.67 -4.03 4.75
CA ARG A 113 10.27 -5.28 5.22
C ARG A 113 10.44 -6.28 4.06
N LEU A 114 9.38 -6.49 3.30
CA LEU A 114 9.39 -7.41 2.17
C LEU A 114 10.39 -6.95 1.10
N ALA A 115 10.49 -5.64 0.87
CA ALA A 115 11.46 -5.08 -0.07
C ALA A 115 12.90 -5.37 0.37
N TYR A 116 13.18 -5.33 1.65
CA TYR A 116 14.49 -5.74 2.17
C TYR A 116 14.71 -7.25 2.00
N GLU A 117 13.72 -8.05 2.34
CA GLU A 117 13.83 -9.52 2.22
C GLU A 117 14.08 -9.96 0.77
N THR A 118 13.48 -9.29 -0.20
CA THR A 118 13.53 -9.64 -1.63
C THR A 118 14.48 -8.78 -2.46
N CYS A 119 15.26 -7.93 -1.82
CA CYS A 119 16.38 -7.17 -2.38
C CYS A 119 16.18 -5.82 -3.07
N PRO A 120 14.98 -5.23 -3.31
CA PRO A 120 14.92 -3.83 -3.73
C PRO A 120 15.57 -2.88 -2.72
N ILE A 121 15.49 -3.21 -1.42
CA ILE A 121 16.26 -2.54 -0.36
C ILE A 121 17.44 -3.44 -0.02
N GLU A 122 18.65 -2.96 -0.23
CA GLU A 122 19.85 -3.81 -0.17
C GLU A 122 20.34 -4.08 1.25
N THR A 123 20.26 -3.11 2.14
CA THR A 123 20.83 -3.20 3.49
C THR A 123 19.80 -2.95 4.57
N LYS A 124 20.04 -3.55 5.73
CA LYS A 124 19.22 -3.30 6.92
C LYS A 124 19.32 -1.85 7.39
N ASP A 125 20.48 -1.22 7.20
CA ASP A 125 20.67 0.20 7.52
C ASP A 125 19.78 1.09 6.65
N GLU A 126 19.66 0.82 5.37
CA GLU A 126 18.73 1.51 4.48
C GLU A 126 17.28 1.30 4.94
N LEU A 127 16.89 0.07 5.28
CA LEU A 127 15.57 -0.22 5.81
C LEU A 127 15.28 0.60 7.07
N LYS A 128 16.23 0.64 8.00
CA LYS A 128 16.08 1.41 9.23
C LYS A 128 15.91 2.91 8.95
N LYS A 129 16.70 3.46 8.04
CA LYS A 129 16.58 4.87 7.66
C LYS A 129 15.21 5.20 7.06
N LEU A 130 14.68 4.31 6.23
CA LEU A 130 13.35 4.48 5.65
C LEU A 130 12.26 4.41 6.70
N LEU A 131 12.36 3.48 7.66
CA LEU A 131 11.42 3.38 8.76
C LEU A 131 11.47 4.60 9.68
N ASP A 132 12.66 5.12 9.97
CA ASP A 132 12.83 6.34 10.75
C ASP A 132 12.21 7.55 10.05
N LYS A 133 12.41 7.69 8.75
CA LYS A 133 11.81 8.75 7.96
C LYS A 133 10.28 8.63 7.91
N LEU A 134 9.76 7.43 7.75
CA LEU A 134 8.33 7.17 7.76
C LEU A 134 7.72 7.56 9.12
N SER A 135 8.42 7.29 10.21
CA SER A 135 7.97 7.60 11.58
C SER A 135 7.90 9.10 11.86
N GLN A 136 8.56 9.95 11.07
CA GLN A 136 8.46 11.40 11.20
C GLN A 136 7.10 11.93 10.76
N ASP A 137 6.47 11.26 9.79
CA ASP A 137 5.19 11.67 9.22
C ASP A 137 4.00 10.90 9.78
N LEU A 138 4.23 9.65 10.23
CA LEU A 138 3.20 8.74 10.72
C LEU A 138 3.58 8.19 12.08
N HIS A 139 2.58 8.04 12.95
CA HIS A 139 2.80 7.31 14.20
C HIS A 139 2.92 5.82 13.89
N ILE A 140 4.06 5.23 14.21
CA ILE A 140 4.31 3.81 14.04
C ILE A 140 4.68 3.21 15.39
N GLU A 141 3.94 2.19 15.81
CA GLU A 141 4.22 1.48 17.05
C GLU A 141 5.63 0.89 17.03
N LYS A 142 6.34 1.01 18.15
CA LYS A 142 7.70 0.49 18.27
C LYS A 142 7.80 -0.98 17.95
N TRP A 143 6.82 -1.78 18.39
CA TRP A 143 6.82 -3.22 18.12
C TRP A 143 6.79 -3.54 16.62
N LEU A 144 6.14 -2.69 15.84
CA LEU A 144 6.04 -2.88 14.38
C LEU A 144 7.39 -2.57 13.71
N ILE A 145 8.08 -1.54 14.17
CA ILE A 145 9.43 -1.22 13.69
C ILE A 145 10.40 -2.35 14.06
N ASP A 146 10.34 -2.82 15.29
CA ASP A 146 11.17 -3.93 15.76
C ASP A 146 10.90 -5.20 14.95
N TRP A 147 9.63 -5.49 14.67
CA TRP A 147 9.24 -6.62 13.81
C TRP A 147 9.86 -6.49 12.40
N ALA A 148 9.80 -5.30 11.80
CA ALA A 148 10.33 -5.08 10.46
C ALA A 148 11.86 -5.25 10.41
N LEU A 149 12.57 -4.90 11.49
CA LEU A 149 14.03 -4.99 11.57
C LEU A 149 14.55 -6.37 11.97
N LYS A 150 13.68 -7.27 12.47
CA LYS A 150 14.05 -8.63 12.88
C LYS A 150 14.03 -9.64 11.74
N THR A 151 14.09 -9.19 10.53
CA THR A 151 14.06 -10.09 9.37
C THR A 151 15.43 -10.19 8.71
N GLU A 152 15.61 -11.24 7.92
CA GLU A 152 16.81 -11.46 7.14
C GLU A 152 16.47 -11.56 5.65
N LYS A 153 17.46 -11.31 4.80
CA LYS A 153 17.27 -11.46 3.36
C LYS A 153 16.94 -12.89 3.00
N GLN A 154 16.01 -13.04 2.07
CA GLN A 154 15.71 -14.35 1.52
C GLN A 154 16.92 -14.86 0.71
N ARG A 155 17.29 -16.10 0.94
CA ARG A 155 18.35 -16.75 0.16
C ARG A 155 17.79 -17.17 -1.19
N THR A 156 18.53 -16.84 -2.23
CA THR A 156 18.22 -17.28 -3.60
C THR A 156 18.74 -18.69 -3.83
#